data_c550829237b2ed2c6e32fc673e2965a4
#
_entry.id   c550829237b2ed2c6e32fc673e2965a4
#
_cell.length_a   1.000
_cell.length_b   1.000
_cell.length_c   1.000
_cell.angle_alpha   90.00
_cell.angle_beta   90.00
_cell.angle_gamma   90.00
#
_symmetry.space_group_name_H-M   'P 1'
#
loop_
_entity.id
_entity.type
_entity.pdbx_description
1 polymer ?
#
loop_
_entity_poly.entity_id
_entity_poly.type
_entity_poly.pdbx_seq_one_letter_code
_entity_poly.pdbx_strand_id
1 'polypeptide(L)'
;MKLPSIFLIAACLAGSSHAFEVAEFKSGMSQNDVKTLLIANWNFDRVLEPSDDVILAYDNDPSIARRYQFRFCKGKLVGFEQDVRPSLKSLIISVSNYNQKYGQPSRVYSNTHVVSNGEKAVFALFWKNNLEFIGVKYIVLPSNEQMSLSFDSNNLCYPTPRM
;
A
#
# COMPACT_ATOMS: atom_id res chain seq x y z
N MET A 1 -10.37 -29.51 55.25
CA MET A 1 -10.78 -29.41 53.84
C MET A 1 -9.97 -28.24 53.22
N LYS A 2 -9.01 -28.57 52.33
CA LYS A 2 -8.22 -27.55 51.60
C LYS A 2 -8.78 -27.42 50.21
N LEU A 3 -9.29 -26.24 49.84
CA LEU A 3 -9.70 -25.91 48.48
C LEU A 3 -8.47 -25.67 47.59
N PRO A 4 -8.39 -26.22 46.39
CA PRO A 4 -7.33 -25.88 45.44
C PRO A 4 -7.65 -24.55 44.73
N SER A 5 -6.69 -23.63 44.82
CA SER A 5 -6.71 -22.39 44.05
C SER A 5 -6.56 -22.69 42.56
N ILE A 6 -7.59 -22.48 41.79
CA ILE A 6 -7.55 -22.56 40.32
C ILE A 6 -6.93 -21.25 39.83
N PHE A 7 -5.67 -21.30 39.40
CA PHE A 7 -5.03 -20.21 38.64
C PHE A 7 -5.61 -20.18 37.22
N LEU A 8 -6.47 -19.21 36.97
CA LEU A 8 -6.98 -18.92 35.62
C LEU A 8 -5.86 -18.19 34.86
N ILE A 9 -5.10 -18.90 34.02
CA ILE A 9 -4.14 -18.28 33.09
C ILE A 9 -4.98 -17.70 31.96
N ALA A 10 -5.27 -16.41 32.02
CA ALA A 10 -5.79 -15.65 30.90
C ALA A 10 -4.67 -15.55 29.83
N ALA A 11 -4.70 -16.45 28.85
CA ALA A 11 -3.89 -16.32 27.63
C ALA A 11 -4.38 -15.08 26.88
N CYS A 12 -3.69 -13.95 27.06
CA CYS A 12 -3.84 -12.80 26.17
C CYS A 12 -3.41 -13.22 24.78
N LEU A 13 -4.36 -13.56 23.94
CA LEU A 13 -4.18 -13.62 22.49
C LEU A 13 -3.90 -12.17 22.04
N ALA A 14 -2.62 -11.78 22.08
CA ALA A 14 -2.15 -10.58 21.41
C ALA A 14 -2.31 -10.80 19.90
N GLY A 15 -3.50 -10.57 19.36
CA GLY A 15 -3.71 -10.45 17.95
C GLY A 15 -2.80 -9.36 17.43
N SER A 16 -1.79 -9.71 16.65
CA SER A 16 -0.91 -8.75 15.98
C SER A 16 -1.78 -7.90 15.05
N SER A 17 -2.14 -6.68 15.50
CA SER A 17 -2.87 -5.72 14.68
C SER A 17 -1.89 -5.20 13.62
N HIS A 18 -2.00 -5.72 12.41
CA HIS A 18 -1.30 -5.15 11.25
C HIS A 18 -1.95 -3.80 10.89
N ALA A 19 -1.12 -2.81 10.52
CA ALA A 19 -1.65 -1.52 10.07
C ALA A 19 -2.39 -1.67 8.73
N PHE A 20 -1.87 -2.50 7.82
CA PHE A 20 -2.57 -2.88 6.59
C PHE A 20 -2.37 -4.38 6.29
N GLU A 21 -3.33 -4.91 5.54
CA GLU A 21 -3.26 -6.24 4.93
C GLU A 21 -3.86 -6.14 3.52
N VAL A 22 -3.04 -6.41 2.50
CA VAL A 22 -3.42 -6.37 1.09
C VAL A 22 -2.97 -7.65 0.43
N ALA A 23 -3.93 -8.47 0.00
CA ALA A 23 -3.68 -9.84 -0.41
C ALA A 23 -2.92 -10.59 0.70
N GLU A 24 -1.72 -11.09 0.41
CA GLU A 24 -0.89 -11.82 1.37
C GLU A 24 0.13 -10.91 2.09
N PHE A 25 0.23 -9.65 1.68
CA PHE A 25 1.20 -8.70 2.23
C PHE A 25 0.63 -7.95 3.43
N LYS A 26 1.35 -8.01 4.56
CA LYS A 26 0.93 -7.38 5.82
C LYS A 26 2.02 -6.45 6.33
N SER A 27 1.62 -5.32 6.88
CA SER A 27 2.58 -4.44 7.56
C SER A 27 3.33 -5.21 8.66
N GLY A 28 4.63 -4.92 8.80
CA GLY A 28 5.50 -5.61 9.74
C GLY A 28 6.19 -6.88 9.23
N MET A 29 5.83 -7.39 8.04
CA MET A 29 6.54 -8.50 7.40
C MET A 29 8.02 -8.18 7.22
N SER A 30 8.89 -9.18 7.31
CA SER A 30 10.30 -9.03 6.95
C SER A 30 10.47 -8.94 5.44
N GLN A 31 11.59 -8.39 5.00
CA GLN A 31 11.92 -8.33 3.58
C GLN A 31 12.02 -9.74 2.96
N ASN A 32 12.56 -10.71 3.71
CA ASN A 32 12.65 -12.09 3.26
C ASN A 32 11.28 -12.76 3.10
N ASP A 33 10.33 -12.49 4.01
CA ASP A 33 8.97 -13.01 3.88
C ASP A 33 8.30 -12.47 2.62
N VAL A 34 8.45 -11.16 2.36
CA VAL A 34 7.91 -10.54 1.14
C VAL A 34 8.55 -11.17 -0.11
N LYS A 35 9.89 -11.34 -0.15
CA LYS A 35 10.57 -12.00 -1.27
C LYS A 35 10.07 -13.43 -1.48
N THR A 36 9.89 -14.19 -0.39
CA THR A 36 9.39 -15.56 -0.47
C THR A 36 7.99 -15.60 -1.09
N LEU A 37 7.08 -14.71 -0.68
CA LEU A 37 5.74 -14.61 -1.26
C LEU A 37 5.78 -14.23 -2.75
N LEU A 38 6.63 -13.29 -3.14
CA LEU A 38 6.80 -12.86 -4.53
C LEU A 38 7.23 -14.03 -5.44
N ILE A 39 8.13 -14.88 -4.94
CA ILE A 39 8.62 -16.05 -5.69
C ILE A 39 7.58 -17.17 -5.71
N ALA A 40 6.94 -17.46 -4.58
CA ALA A 40 6.07 -18.62 -4.43
C ALA A 40 4.72 -18.46 -5.11
N ASN A 41 4.11 -17.28 -5.04
CA ASN A 41 2.68 -17.12 -5.33
C ASN A 41 2.39 -16.14 -6.48
N TRP A 42 3.36 -15.34 -6.89
CA TRP A 42 3.06 -14.18 -7.76
C TRP A 42 3.86 -14.20 -9.07
N ASN A 43 4.44 -15.19 -9.53
CA ASN A 43 5.08 -15.36 -10.83
C ASN A 43 5.43 -14.03 -11.57
N PHE A 44 6.11 -13.10 -10.86
CA PHE A 44 6.50 -11.82 -11.42
C PHE A 44 7.61 -11.98 -12.45
N ASP A 45 7.53 -11.25 -13.55
CA ASP A 45 8.54 -11.30 -14.61
C ASP A 45 9.87 -10.66 -14.18
N ARG A 46 9.80 -9.69 -13.29
CA ARG A 46 10.97 -8.97 -12.81
C ARG A 46 10.80 -8.46 -11.39
N VAL A 47 11.76 -8.77 -10.54
CA VAL A 47 11.89 -8.21 -9.18
C VAL A 47 13.21 -7.47 -9.09
N LEU A 48 13.19 -6.22 -8.64
CA LEU A 48 14.35 -5.34 -8.48
C LEU A 48 14.43 -4.84 -7.05
N GLU A 49 15.65 -4.66 -6.57
CA GLU A 49 15.96 -4.07 -5.25
C GLU A 49 16.78 -2.80 -5.46
N PRO A 50 16.15 -1.66 -5.78
CA PRO A 50 16.88 -0.41 -6.06
C PRO A 50 17.58 0.15 -4.81
N SER A 51 17.16 -0.28 -3.63
CA SER A 51 17.82 0.03 -2.35
C SER A 51 17.44 -1.03 -1.30
N ASP A 52 18.16 -1.03 -0.16
CA ASP A 52 17.90 -1.93 0.95
C ASP A 52 16.50 -1.80 1.55
N ASP A 53 15.83 -0.67 1.31
CA ASP A 53 14.50 -0.36 1.85
C ASP A 53 13.38 -0.45 0.83
N VAL A 54 13.65 -0.88 -0.41
CA VAL A 54 12.66 -0.92 -1.49
C VAL A 54 12.80 -2.17 -2.34
N ILE A 55 11.66 -2.86 -2.53
CA ILE A 55 11.50 -3.90 -3.56
C ILE A 55 10.50 -3.39 -4.59
N LEU A 56 10.82 -3.54 -5.86
CA LEU A 56 9.92 -3.34 -7.00
C LEU A 56 9.67 -4.68 -7.68
N ALA A 57 8.41 -5.01 -7.90
CA ALA A 57 8.00 -6.18 -8.67
C ALA A 57 7.15 -5.74 -9.85
N TYR A 58 7.30 -6.41 -11.00
CA TYR A 58 6.61 -6.09 -12.23
C TYR A 58 5.90 -7.32 -12.76
N ASP A 59 4.62 -7.14 -13.04
CA ASP A 59 3.78 -8.11 -13.73
C ASP A 59 3.65 -7.65 -15.19
N ASN A 60 4.12 -8.45 -16.13
CA ASN A 60 4.04 -8.18 -17.57
C ASN A 60 2.73 -8.72 -18.17
N ASP A 61 1.61 -8.59 -17.47
CA ASP A 61 0.33 -8.74 -18.14
C ASP A 61 0.34 -7.79 -19.37
N PRO A 62 0.31 -8.30 -20.59
CA PRO A 62 0.39 -7.46 -21.79
C PRO A 62 -0.76 -6.45 -21.88
N SER A 63 -1.84 -6.64 -21.13
CA SER A 63 -2.94 -5.70 -21.02
C SER A 63 -2.68 -4.57 -20.02
N ILE A 64 -1.82 -4.78 -19.01
CA ILE A 64 -1.52 -3.81 -17.97
C ILE A 64 -0.19 -4.17 -17.29
N ALA A 65 0.91 -3.54 -17.71
CA ALA A 65 2.16 -3.62 -16.95
C ALA A 65 1.92 -3.05 -15.55
N ARG A 66 1.80 -3.91 -14.56
CA ARG A 66 1.58 -3.50 -13.16
C ARG A 66 2.92 -3.45 -12.46
N ARG A 67 3.15 -2.34 -11.78
CA ARG A 67 4.25 -2.20 -10.84
C ARG A 67 3.71 -2.34 -9.42
N TYR A 68 4.45 -3.06 -8.61
CA TYR A 68 4.24 -3.19 -7.18
C TYR A 68 5.48 -2.69 -6.46
N GLN A 69 5.29 -1.84 -5.47
CA GLN A 69 6.39 -1.29 -4.68
C GLN A 69 6.19 -1.60 -3.21
N PHE A 70 7.20 -2.20 -2.61
CA PHE A 70 7.25 -2.52 -1.19
C PHE A 70 8.32 -1.64 -0.53
N ARG A 71 7.93 -0.92 0.52
CA ARG A 71 8.82 -0.04 1.29
C ARG A 71 9.03 -0.60 2.67
N PHE A 72 10.28 -0.62 3.10
CA PHE A 72 10.68 -1.17 4.40
C PHE A 72 11.25 -0.07 5.28
N CYS A 73 11.06 -0.22 6.60
CA CYS A 73 11.68 0.60 7.62
C CYS A 73 12.28 -0.35 8.66
N LYS A 74 13.60 -0.29 8.84
CA LYS A 74 14.33 -1.22 9.73
C LYS A 74 14.02 -2.69 9.41
N GLY A 75 13.99 -3.04 8.13
CA GLY A 75 13.71 -4.38 7.63
C GLY A 75 12.26 -4.87 7.76
N LYS A 76 11.32 -3.99 8.14
CA LYS A 76 9.90 -4.30 8.26
C LYS A 76 9.09 -3.58 7.18
N LEU A 77 8.15 -4.27 6.56
CA LEU A 77 7.25 -3.73 5.56
C LEU A 77 6.36 -2.63 6.19
N VAL A 78 6.47 -1.42 5.69
CA VAL A 78 5.73 -0.25 6.16
C VAL A 78 4.92 0.44 5.09
N GLY A 79 5.12 0.10 3.83
CA GLY A 79 4.36 0.65 2.72
C GLY A 79 4.26 -0.33 1.56
N PHE A 80 3.08 -0.34 0.93
CA PHE A 80 2.78 -1.09 -0.27
C PHE A 80 2.07 -0.18 -1.26
N GLU A 81 2.52 -0.16 -2.51
CA GLU A 81 1.88 0.57 -3.60
C GLU A 81 1.74 -0.35 -4.81
N GLN A 82 0.59 -0.33 -5.45
CA GLN A 82 0.33 -1.07 -6.68
C GLN A 82 -0.24 -0.14 -7.75
N ASP A 83 0.28 -0.27 -8.97
CA ASP A 83 -0.33 0.35 -10.12
C ASP A 83 -1.59 -0.45 -10.51
N VAL A 84 -2.63 0.28 -10.86
CA VAL A 84 -3.90 -0.30 -11.34
C VAL A 84 -4.26 0.31 -12.68
N ARG A 85 -5.15 -0.34 -13.42
CA ARG A 85 -5.59 0.18 -14.72
C ARG A 85 -6.19 1.56 -14.56
N PRO A 86 -5.59 2.60 -15.17
CA PRO A 86 -6.13 3.95 -15.07
C PRO A 86 -7.44 4.04 -15.87
N SER A 87 -8.48 4.50 -15.21
CA SER A 87 -9.73 4.91 -15.82
C SER A 87 -10.56 5.70 -14.82
N LEU A 88 -11.40 6.60 -15.29
CA LEU A 88 -12.34 7.31 -14.41
C LEU A 88 -13.24 6.33 -13.64
N LYS A 89 -13.65 5.23 -14.27
CA LYS A 89 -14.44 4.18 -13.62
C LYS A 89 -13.67 3.54 -12.46
N SER A 90 -12.40 3.19 -12.67
CA SER A 90 -11.54 2.60 -11.63
C SER A 90 -11.34 3.59 -10.47
N LEU A 91 -11.14 4.87 -10.77
CA LEU A 91 -11.02 5.92 -9.77
C LEU A 91 -12.29 6.03 -8.92
N ILE A 92 -13.46 6.16 -9.56
CA ILE A 92 -14.75 6.27 -8.85
C ILE A 92 -15.00 5.05 -7.97
N ILE A 93 -14.78 3.83 -8.47
CA ILE A 93 -14.97 2.60 -7.70
C ILE A 93 -14.04 2.57 -6.48
N SER A 94 -12.75 2.87 -6.66
CA SER A 94 -11.79 2.89 -5.56
C SER A 94 -12.16 3.90 -4.49
N VAL A 95 -12.51 5.12 -4.90
CA VAL A 95 -12.94 6.19 -3.98
C VAL A 95 -14.22 5.80 -3.25
N SER A 96 -15.21 5.25 -3.95
CA SER A 96 -16.47 4.79 -3.34
C SER A 96 -16.22 3.70 -2.28
N ASN A 97 -15.40 2.70 -2.60
CA ASN A 97 -15.07 1.61 -1.69
C ASN A 97 -14.34 2.12 -0.43
N TYR A 98 -13.37 3.03 -0.60
CA TYR A 98 -12.65 3.58 0.55
C TYR A 98 -13.50 4.55 1.36
N ASN A 99 -14.39 5.32 0.74
CA ASN A 99 -15.36 6.15 1.47
C ASN A 99 -16.33 5.28 2.30
N GLN A 100 -16.76 4.16 1.75
CA GLN A 100 -17.64 3.24 2.49
C GLN A 100 -16.91 2.61 3.69
N LYS A 101 -15.63 2.28 3.53
CA LYS A 101 -14.84 1.60 4.56
C LYS A 101 -14.26 2.55 5.61
N TYR A 102 -13.81 3.74 5.21
CA TYR A 102 -13.01 4.65 6.04
C TYR A 102 -13.64 6.04 6.21
N GLY A 103 -14.81 6.29 5.63
CA GLY A 103 -15.45 7.60 5.65
C GLY A 103 -14.87 8.55 4.59
N GLN A 104 -15.04 9.84 4.79
CA GLN A 104 -14.51 10.85 3.87
C GLN A 104 -12.96 10.89 3.90
N PRO A 105 -12.31 11.20 2.77
CA PRO A 105 -10.87 11.33 2.74
C PRO A 105 -10.41 12.45 3.70
N SER A 106 -9.38 12.15 4.45
CA SER A 106 -8.76 13.10 5.39
C SER A 106 -7.95 14.19 4.68
N ARG A 107 -7.54 13.94 3.43
CA ARG A 107 -6.79 14.87 2.59
C ARG A 107 -7.12 14.65 1.12
N VAL A 108 -7.29 15.76 0.41
CA VAL A 108 -7.41 15.79 -1.07
C VAL A 108 -6.28 16.65 -1.58
N TYR A 109 -5.61 16.18 -2.62
CA TYR A 109 -4.56 16.91 -3.32
C TYR A 109 -4.87 16.97 -4.80
N SER A 110 -4.75 18.13 -5.41
CA SER A 110 -4.80 18.29 -6.86
C SER A 110 -3.79 19.34 -7.27
N ASN A 111 -3.05 19.08 -8.33
CA ASN A 111 -2.08 20.03 -8.89
C ASN A 111 -1.84 19.75 -10.37
N THR A 112 -1.44 20.79 -11.10
CA THR A 112 -0.97 20.71 -12.47
C THR A 112 0.45 21.28 -12.56
N HIS A 113 1.28 20.64 -13.37
CA HIS A 113 2.66 21.03 -13.63
C HIS A 113 2.93 21.01 -15.11
N VAL A 114 3.61 22.03 -15.61
CA VAL A 114 4.13 22.04 -16.97
C VAL A 114 5.32 21.07 -17.04
N VAL A 115 5.29 20.19 -18.03
CA VAL A 115 6.35 19.24 -18.35
C VAL A 115 6.81 19.46 -19.78
N SER A 116 7.94 18.86 -20.19
CA SER A 116 8.57 19.13 -21.48
C SER A 116 7.66 18.89 -22.71
N ASN A 117 6.69 18.01 -22.60
CA ASN A 117 5.78 17.62 -23.70
C ASN A 117 4.31 17.96 -23.41
N GLY A 118 4.03 18.87 -22.48
CA GLY A 118 2.67 19.31 -22.17
C GLY A 118 2.42 19.54 -20.68
N GLU A 119 1.28 19.13 -20.21
CA GLU A 119 0.84 19.31 -18.83
C GLU A 119 0.68 17.97 -18.09
N LYS A 120 1.16 17.92 -16.86
CA LYS A 120 0.91 16.79 -15.94
C LYS A 120 -0.10 17.23 -14.91
N ALA A 121 -1.25 16.58 -14.83
CA ALA A 121 -2.22 16.77 -13.76
C ALA A 121 -2.14 15.62 -12.76
N VAL A 122 -2.18 15.92 -11.48
CA VAL A 122 -2.18 14.95 -10.37
C VAL A 122 -3.41 15.18 -9.53
N PHE A 123 -4.14 14.11 -9.26
CA PHE A 123 -5.24 14.08 -8.30
C PHE A 123 -5.00 12.94 -7.32
N ALA A 124 -5.05 13.21 -6.01
CA ALA A 124 -4.86 12.20 -5.00
C ALA A 124 -5.78 12.41 -3.79
N LEU A 125 -6.23 11.30 -3.25
CA LEU A 125 -7.10 11.22 -2.09
C LEU A 125 -6.43 10.32 -1.05
N PHE A 126 -6.49 10.74 0.22
CA PHE A 126 -5.89 10.01 1.31
C PHE A 126 -6.89 9.81 2.45
N TRP A 127 -6.97 8.60 2.95
CA TRP A 127 -7.69 8.24 4.16
C TRP A 127 -6.68 7.90 5.26
N LYS A 128 -7.03 8.26 6.47
CA LYS A 128 -6.25 7.93 7.65
C LYS A 128 -7.12 7.14 8.60
N ASN A 129 -6.66 5.96 8.96
CA ASN A 129 -7.26 5.14 10.00
C ASN A 129 -6.16 4.79 11.00
N ASN A 130 -6.31 5.20 12.28
CA ASN A 130 -5.38 4.99 13.41
C ASN A 130 -3.89 4.72 13.06
N LEU A 131 -3.60 3.56 12.47
CA LEU A 131 -2.26 3.08 12.15
C LEU A 131 -1.94 3.06 10.65
N GLU A 132 -2.92 3.35 9.80
CA GLU A 132 -2.87 3.14 8.35
C GLU A 132 -3.18 4.44 7.60
N PHE A 133 -2.45 4.65 6.51
CA PHE A 133 -2.77 5.65 5.48
C PHE A 133 -3.05 4.91 4.17
N ILE A 134 -4.18 5.20 3.58
CA ILE A 134 -4.56 4.68 2.28
C ILE A 134 -4.55 5.84 1.29
N GLY A 135 -3.95 5.62 0.12
CA GLY A 135 -3.89 6.60 -0.95
C GLY A 135 -4.48 6.07 -2.25
N VAL A 136 -5.24 6.91 -2.94
CA VAL A 136 -5.61 6.73 -4.34
C VAL A 136 -5.02 7.90 -5.10
N LYS A 137 -4.15 7.63 -6.08
CA LYS A 137 -3.50 8.65 -6.89
C LYS A 137 -3.81 8.42 -8.37
N TYR A 138 -4.23 9.46 -9.05
CA TYR A 138 -4.49 9.49 -10.48
C TYR A 138 -3.63 10.57 -11.13
N ILE A 139 -2.91 10.20 -12.15
CA ILE A 139 -2.01 11.10 -12.87
C ILE A 139 -2.39 11.08 -14.34
N VAL A 140 -2.64 12.26 -14.91
CA VAL A 140 -2.80 12.47 -16.34
C VAL A 140 -1.52 13.06 -16.87
N LEU A 141 -0.89 12.35 -17.80
CA LEU A 141 0.28 12.80 -18.55
C LEU A 141 -0.13 13.10 -19.99
N PRO A 142 0.64 13.87 -20.75
CA PRO A 142 0.30 14.19 -22.15
C PRO A 142 0.05 12.97 -23.05
N SER A 143 0.71 11.85 -22.77
CA SER A 143 0.66 10.63 -23.59
C SER A 143 -0.06 9.45 -22.94
N ASN A 144 -0.27 9.47 -21.63
CA ASN A 144 -0.87 8.35 -20.91
C ASN A 144 -1.46 8.78 -19.56
N GLU A 145 -2.20 7.88 -18.95
CA GLU A 145 -2.72 8.03 -17.60
C GLU A 145 -2.11 6.97 -16.69
N GLN A 146 -2.01 7.26 -15.42
CA GLN A 146 -1.52 6.34 -14.39
C GLN A 146 -2.44 6.41 -13.18
N MET A 147 -2.64 5.27 -12.54
CA MET A 147 -3.37 5.20 -11.29
C MET A 147 -2.66 4.24 -10.35
N SER A 148 -2.53 4.63 -9.09
CA SER A 148 -1.97 3.76 -8.06
C SER A 148 -2.80 3.78 -6.78
N LEU A 149 -2.75 2.66 -6.06
CA LEU A 149 -3.29 2.49 -4.72
C LEU A 149 -2.11 2.29 -3.77
N SER A 150 -2.08 3.03 -2.67
CA SER A 150 -1.03 2.90 -1.66
C SER A 150 -1.60 2.62 -0.27
N PHE A 151 -0.85 1.84 0.50
CA PHE A 151 -1.15 1.47 1.88
C PHE A 151 0.12 1.67 2.69
N ASP A 152 0.09 2.56 3.65
CA ASP A 152 1.24 2.92 4.47
C ASP A 152 0.90 2.79 5.95
N SER A 153 1.78 2.18 6.72
CA SER A 153 1.72 2.24 8.18
C SER A 153 2.36 3.53 8.69
N ASN A 154 1.89 4.01 9.83
CA ASN A 154 2.58 5.11 10.52
C ASN A 154 3.97 4.63 10.98
N ASN A 155 5.05 5.27 10.49
CA ASN A 155 6.42 4.86 10.77
C ASN A 155 7.37 6.06 10.74
N LEU A 156 8.60 5.89 11.27
CA LEU A 156 9.60 6.94 11.36
C LEU A 156 10.38 7.16 10.06
N CYS A 157 10.46 6.15 9.19
CA CYS A 157 11.24 6.24 7.95
C CYS A 157 10.48 7.03 6.87
N TYR A 158 9.16 6.96 6.88
CA TYR A 158 8.27 7.61 5.91
C TYR A 158 7.11 8.27 6.67
N PRO A 159 7.34 9.40 7.37
CA PRO A 159 6.36 9.99 8.30
C PRO A 159 5.10 10.56 7.64
N THR A 160 5.13 10.75 6.33
CA THR A 160 3.96 11.22 5.55
C THR A 160 3.80 10.40 4.29
N PRO A 161 2.53 10.13 3.84
CA PRO A 161 2.29 9.53 2.54
C PRO A 161 3.01 10.34 1.46
N ARG A 162 3.85 9.69 0.68
CA ARG A 162 4.54 10.35 -0.44
C ARG A 162 3.51 10.70 -1.52
N MET A 163 3.46 11.96 -1.88
CA MET A 163 2.70 12.46 -3.01
C MET A 163 3.48 12.29 -4.30
#